data_e56af83e54a0674f0af98979f6da011f
#
_entry.id   e56af83e54a0674f0af98979f6da011f
#
_cell.length_a   1.000
_cell.length_b   1.000
_cell.length_c   1.000
_cell.angle_alpha   90.00
_cell.angle_beta   90.00
_cell.angle_gamma   90.00
#
_symmetry.space_group_name_H-M   'P 1'
#
loop_
_entity.id
_entity.type
_entity.pdbx_description
1 polymer ?
#
loop_
_entity_poly.entity_id
_entity_poly.type
_entity_poly.pdbx_seq_one_letter_code
_entity_poly.pdbx_strand_id
1 'polypeptide(L)'
;MRWGVEKRLEFIEFRLFWEGGINRADIVEQFGVSVPQASKDLTLYEEKAPGNLIYDKSAKRYIASKHFQPCFLRPDAGLYLNQLQSVADGILAPNEAWISRMPPFAGPPVPARAVNNDTLRDMLAAIRENQAVEVRYQSLSTDSPRWRW
;
A
#
# COMPACT_ATOMS: atom_id res chain seq x y z
N MET A 1 14.86 13.74 12.70
CA MET A 1 14.11 14.15 11.48
C MET A 1 12.83 14.88 11.92
N ARG A 2 12.35 15.87 11.17
CA ARG A 2 11.09 16.55 11.55
C ARG A 2 9.91 15.61 11.29
N TRP A 3 8.95 15.54 12.22
CA TRP A 3 7.78 14.66 12.15
C TRP A 3 7.05 14.68 10.79
N GLY A 4 6.85 15.86 10.20
CA GLY A 4 6.21 15.97 8.89
C GLY A 4 7.00 15.34 7.74
N VAL A 5 8.34 15.30 7.82
CA VAL A 5 9.17 14.60 6.83
C VAL A 5 9.02 13.10 6.99
N GLU A 6 9.09 12.59 8.23
CA GLU A 6 8.91 11.15 8.51
C GLU A 6 7.57 10.65 8.01
N LYS A 7 6.49 11.41 8.22
CA LYS A 7 5.16 11.05 7.71
C LYS A 7 5.10 10.98 6.19
N ARG A 8 5.82 11.84 5.48
CA ARG A 8 5.88 11.77 4.02
C ARG A 8 6.72 10.59 3.53
N LEU A 9 7.80 10.23 4.23
CA LEU A 9 8.57 9.02 3.91
C LEU A 9 7.78 7.74 4.21
N GLU A 10 7.03 7.70 5.32
CA GLU A 10 6.11 6.62 5.65
C GLU A 10 5.01 6.46 4.59
N PHE A 11 4.46 7.57 4.09
CA PHE A 11 3.47 7.57 3.01
C PHE A 11 4.05 7.05 1.68
N ILE A 12 5.29 7.42 1.34
CA ILE A 12 5.98 6.87 0.16
C ILE A 12 6.03 5.35 0.27
N GLU A 13 6.44 4.81 1.41
CA GLU A 13 6.49 3.36 1.62
C GLU A 13 5.11 2.71 1.64
N PHE A 14 4.09 3.38 2.18
CA PHE A 14 2.72 2.90 2.13
C PHE A 14 2.25 2.67 0.69
N ARG A 15 2.48 3.64 -0.20
CA ARG A 15 2.12 3.55 -1.62
C ARG A 15 2.93 2.49 -2.35
N LEU A 16 4.23 2.38 -2.06
CA LEU A 16 5.09 1.35 -2.63
C LEU A 16 4.67 -0.04 -2.17
N PHE A 17 4.38 -0.21 -0.88
CA PHE A 17 4.04 -1.51 -0.31
C PHE A 17 2.66 -2.00 -0.76
N TRP A 18 1.62 -1.17 -0.58
CA TRP A 18 0.24 -1.58 -0.82
C TRP A 18 -0.22 -1.39 -2.26
N GLU A 19 0.32 -0.39 -2.97
CA GLU A 19 -0.12 -0.02 -4.32
C GLU A 19 0.94 -0.18 -5.40
N GLY A 20 2.14 -0.60 -5.03
CA GLY A 20 3.23 -0.92 -5.95
C GLY A 20 3.96 0.29 -6.53
N GLY A 21 3.55 1.53 -6.24
CA GLY A 21 4.24 2.71 -6.74
C GLY A 21 3.62 4.04 -6.34
N ILE A 22 4.38 5.11 -6.59
CA ILE A 22 4.04 6.49 -6.20
C ILE A 22 4.58 7.47 -7.25
N ASN A 23 3.96 8.65 -7.36
CA ASN A 23 4.51 9.78 -8.08
C ASN A 23 4.53 11.05 -7.21
N ARG A 24 5.13 12.13 -7.73
CA ARG A 24 5.22 13.40 -7.00
C ARG A 24 3.86 14.03 -6.71
N ALA A 25 2.91 13.87 -7.63
CA ALA A 25 1.57 14.41 -7.49
C ALA A 25 0.85 13.79 -6.28
N ASP A 26 1.05 12.51 -6.00
CA ASP A 26 0.47 11.83 -4.84
C ASP A 26 0.92 12.49 -3.52
N ILE A 27 2.20 12.87 -3.42
CA ILE A 27 2.74 13.54 -2.22
C ILE A 27 2.20 14.97 -2.11
N VAL A 28 2.15 15.68 -3.24
CA VAL A 28 1.60 17.05 -3.31
C VAL A 28 0.14 17.05 -2.86
N GLU A 29 -0.67 16.14 -3.38
CA GLU A 29 -2.09 16.02 -3.09
C GLU A 29 -2.35 15.66 -1.62
N GLN A 30 -1.61 14.66 -1.11
CA GLN A 30 -1.82 14.16 0.26
C GLN A 30 -1.38 15.14 1.34
N PHE A 31 -0.30 15.90 1.11
CA PHE A 31 0.31 16.74 2.15
C PHE A 31 0.24 18.24 1.87
N GLY A 32 -0.30 18.66 0.73
CA GLY A 32 -0.36 20.07 0.36
C GLY A 32 1.02 20.72 0.18
N VAL A 33 2.06 19.94 -0.10
CA VAL A 33 3.42 20.46 -0.30
C VAL A 33 3.66 20.85 -1.75
N SER A 34 4.70 21.66 -2.01
CA SER A 34 5.06 22.04 -3.37
C SER A 34 5.71 20.89 -4.15
N VAL A 35 5.64 20.92 -5.48
CA VAL A 35 6.31 19.95 -6.36
C VAL A 35 7.82 19.83 -6.08
N PRO A 36 8.57 20.96 -5.89
CA PRO A 36 9.97 20.86 -5.46
C PRO A 36 10.18 20.15 -4.14
N GLN A 37 9.26 20.35 -3.16
CA GLN A 37 9.34 19.65 -1.88
C GLN A 37 9.08 18.15 -2.05
N ALA A 38 8.07 17.75 -2.82
CA ALA A 38 7.81 16.35 -3.11
C ALA A 38 8.99 15.66 -3.82
N SER A 39 9.68 16.39 -4.72
CA SER A 39 10.89 15.88 -5.36
C SER A 39 12.04 15.68 -4.36
N LYS A 40 12.22 16.61 -3.42
CA LYS A 40 13.22 16.49 -2.34
C LYS A 40 12.90 15.31 -1.41
N ASP A 41 11.61 15.07 -1.11
CA ASP A 41 11.22 13.96 -0.26
C ASP A 41 11.51 12.61 -0.93
N LEU A 42 11.29 12.46 -2.24
CA LEU A 42 11.66 11.25 -2.99
C LEU A 42 13.18 11.06 -3.04
N THR A 43 13.96 12.12 -3.27
CA THR A 43 15.42 12.06 -3.22
C THR A 43 15.90 11.66 -1.82
N LEU A 44 15.36 12.28 -0.77
CA LEU A 44 15.70 11.95 0.61
C LEU A 44 15.34 10.50 0.95
N TYR A 45 14.20 10.02 0.44
CA TYR A 45 13.83 8.63 0.63
C TYR A 45 14.86 7.68 -0.02
N GLU A 46 15.28 7.96 -1.24
CA GLU A 46 16.29 7.15 -1.93
C GLU A 46 17.64 7.17 -1.21
N GLU A 47 18.03 8.29 -0.62
CA GLU A 47 19.23 8.39 0.22
C GLU A 47 19.11 7.57 1.51
N LYS A 48 17.94 7.50 2.14
CA LYS A 48 17.70 6.81 3.41
C LYS A 48 17.41 5.31 3.24
N ALA A 49 16.83 4.94 2.13
CA ALA A 49 16.45 3.57 1.78
C ALA A 49 16.97 3.22 0.36
N PRO A 50 18.30 3.18 0.18
CA PRO A 50 18.90 3.01 -1.14
C PRO A 50 18.49 1.66 -1.76
N GLY A 51 18.10 1.72 -3.04
CA GLY A 51 17.68 0.55 -3.80
C GLY A 51 16.22 0.12 -3.60
N ASN A 52 15.45 0.84 -2.79
CA ASN A 52 14.02 0.57 -2.62
C ASN A 52 13.17 1.09 -3.80
N LEU A 53 13.62 2.14 -4.50
CA LEU A 53 12.92 2.78 -5.61
C LEU A 53 13.53 2.43 -6.96
N ILE A 54 12.65 2.30 -7.96
CA ILE A 54 13.01 2.30 -9.39
C ILE A 54 12.06 3.27 -10.09
N TYR A 55 12.60 4.14 -10.95
CA TYR A 55 11.75 4.99 -11.79
C TYR A 55 11.35 4.24 -13.05
N ASP A 56 10.05 3.95 -13.18
CA ASP A 56 9.47 3.37 -14.39
C ASP A 56 9.14 4.49 -15.39
N LYS A 57 9.92 4.55 -16.47
CA LYS A 57 9.76 5.56 -17.51
C LYS A 57 8.46 5.38 -18.31
N SER A 58 7.98 4.16 -18.46
CA SER A 58 6.75 3.84 -19.18
C SER A 58 5.52 4.28 -18.40
N ALA A 59 5.47 3.93 -17.12
CA ALA A 59 4.39 4.31 -16.21
C ALA A 59 4.56 5.73 -15.65
N LYS A 60 5.72 6.39 -15.87
CA LYS A 60 6.08 7.73 -15.35
C LYS A 60 5.90 7.86 -13.84
N ARG A 61 6.27 6.82 -13.11
CA ARG A 61 6.13 6.73 -11.65
C ARG A 61 7.30 5.98 -11.02
N TYR A 62 7.49 6.18 -9.74
CA TYR A 62 8.40 5.36 -8.96
C TYR A 62 7.69 4.07 -8.55
N ILE A 63 8.37 2.94 -8.67
CA ILE A 63 7.87 1.62 -8.27
C ILE A 63 8.77 1.00 -7.22
N ALA A 64 8.24 0.08 -6.45
CA ALA A 64 9.03 -0.72 -5.52
C ALA A 64 9.99 -1.63 -6.28
N SER A 65 11.24 -1.65 -5.87
CA SER A 65 12.24 -2.58 -6.42
C SER A 65 11.98 -4.02 -5.96
N LYS A 66 12.66 -4.98 -6.57
CA LYS A 66 12.63 -6.39 -6.13
C LYS A 66 13.22 -6.60 -4.72
N HIS A 67 13.99 -5.64 -4.25
CA HIS A 67 14.64 -5.66 -2.93
C HIS A 67 13.98 -4.71 -1.93
N PHE A 68 12.80 -4.19 -2.27
CA PHE A 68 12.08 -3.26 -1.43
C PHE A 68 11.84 -3.81 -0.03
N GLN A 69 12.29 -3.07 0.97
CA GLN A 69 12.04 -3.33 2.38
C GLN A 69 11.62 -2.04 3.08
N PRO A 70 10.44 -1.99 3.72
CA PRO A 70 10.01 -0.81 4.44
C PRO A 70 10.96 -0.47 5.59
N CYS A 71 11.36 0.80 5.66
CA CYS A 71 12.24 1.35 6.71
C CYS A 71 11.47 2.31 7.64
N PHE A 72 10.46 2.97 7.13
CA PHE A 72 9.65 3.98 7.83
C PHE A 72 8.24 3.49 8.13
N LEU A 73 7.67 2.68 7.26
CA LEU A 73 6.37 2.04 7.42
C LEU A 73 6.53 0.75 8.23
N ARG A 74 5.63 0.56 9.19
CA ARG A 74 5.35 -0.76 9.76
C ARG A 74 4.07 -1.29 9.12
N PRO A 75 4.16 -2.15 8.08
CA PRO A 75 2.98 -2.64 7.40
C PRO A 75 2.04 -3.35 8.38
N ASP A 76 0.76 -3.01 8.30
CA ASP A 76 -0.29 -3.61 9.11
C ASP A 76 -1.54 -3.78 8.24
N ALA A 77 -1.86 -5.03 7.90
CA ALA A 77 -3.02 -5.37 7.09
C ALA A 77 -4.35 -4.96 7.76
N GLY A 78 -4.41 -5.05 9.08
CA GLY A 78 -5.60 -4.64 9.84
C GLY A 78 -5.85 -3.14 9.72
N LEU A 79 -4.80 -2.31 9.82
CA LEU A 79 -4.92 -0.86 9.63
C LEU A 79 -5.31 -0.50 8.20
N TYR A 80 -4.76 -1.19 7.19
CA TYR A 80 -5.15 -0.99 5.80
C TYR A 80 -6.64 -1.29 5.59
N LEU A 81 -7.12 -2.44 6.06
CA LEU A 81 -8.51 -2.86 5.95
C LEU A 81 -9.45 -1.93 6.74
N ASN A 82 -9.04 -1.43 7.89
CA ASN A 82 -9.79 -0.44 8.66
C ASN A 82 -9.94 0.89 7.91
N GLN A 83 -8.91 1.34 7.18
CA GLN A 83 -9.04 2.53 6.33
C GLN A 83 -10.06 2.29 5.21
N LEU A 84 -10.02 1.14 4.53
CA LEU A 84 -11.01 0.78 3.52
C LEU A 84 -12.43 0.83 4.08
N GLN A 85 -12.65 0.19 5.22
CA GLN A 85 -13.97 0.17 5.88
C GLN A 85 -14.42 1.57 6.27
N SER A 86 -13.52 2.38 6.84
CA SER A 86 -13.85 3.75 7.26
C SER A 86 -14.25 4.65 6.09
N VAL A 87 -13.63 4.48 4.92
CA VAL A 87 -14.02 5.20 3.70
C VAL A 87 -15.37 4.68 3.18
N ALA A 88 -15.57 3.36 3.16
CA ALA A 88 -16.83 2.76 2.73
C ALA A 88 -18.02 3.18 3.61
N ASP A 89 -17.80 3.33 4.91
CA ASP A 89 -18.79 3.77 5.89
C ASP A 89 -18.98 5.31 5.92
N GLY A 90 -18.22 6.06 5.12
CA GLY A 90 -18.27 7.53 5.09
C GLY A 90 -17.70 8.21 6.33
N ILE A 91 -16.96 7.49 7.17
CA ILE A 91 -16.30 8.02 8.38
C ILE A 91 -15.03 8.79 8.00
N LEU A 92 -14.31 8.30 7.01
CA LEU A 92 -13.09 8.90 6.47
C LEU A 92 -13.34 9.35 5.04
N ALA A 93 -13.01 10.59 4.70
CA ALA A 93 -13.10 11.04 3.32
C ALA A 93 -12.02 10.36 2.45
N PRO A 94 -12.30 10.05 1.17
CA PRO A 94 -11.32 9.39 0.30
C PRO A 94 -9.97 10.08 0.20
N ASN A 95 -9.94 11.41 0.26
CA ASN A 95 -8.71 12.22 0.24
C ASN A 95 -7.97 12.26 1.59
N GLU A 96 -8.58 11.80 2.66
CA GLU A 96 -7.94 11.65 3.97
C GLU A 96 -7.30 10.27 4.16
N ALA A 97 -7.75 9.28 3.36
CA ALA A 97 -7.12 7.97 3.33
C ALA A 97 -5.82 8.01 2.52
N TRP A 98 -4.84 7.20 2.92
CA TRP A 98 -3.60 7.06 2.16
C TRP A 98 -3.73 6.17 0.92
N ILE A 99 -4.89 5.55 0.75
CA ILE A 99 -5.23 4.66 -0.35
C ILE A 99 -5.67 5.50 -1.55
N SER A 100 -4.94 5.40 -2.68
CA SER A 100 -5.27 6.18 -3.89
C SER A 100 -6.35 5.54 -4.72
N ARG A 101 -6.38 4.21 -4.72
CA ARG A 101 -7.31 3.44 -5.51
C ARG A 101 -7.99 2.42 -4.62
N MET A 102 -9.25 2.70 -4.29
CA MET A 102 -10.08 1.78 -3.51
C MET A 102 -10.30 0.48 -4.31
N PRO A 103 -9.83 -0.68 -3.81
CA PRO A 103 -10.20 -1.95 -4.43
C PRO A 103 -11.71 -2.18 -4.29
N PRO A 104 -12.32 -3.01 -5.15
CA PRO A 104 -13.69 -3.44 -4.95
C PRO A 104 -13.84 -4.02 -3.54
N PHE A 105 -14.62 -3.35 -2.71
CA PHE A 105 -14.81 -3.71 -1.31
C PHE A 105 -16.31 -3.84 -1.04
N ALA A 106 -16.74 -5.00 -0.61
CA ALA A 106 -18.10 -5.24 -0.11
C ALA A 106 -18.03 -6.27 1.00
N GLY A 107 -18.53 -5.93 2.15
CA GLY A 107 -18.62 -6.91 3.24
C GLY A 107 -19.14 -6.32 4.54
N PRO A 108 -19.73 -7.16 5.39
CA PRO A 108 -20.02 -6.80 6.75
C PRO A 108 -18.72 -6.58 7.52
N PRO A 109 -18.75 -5.85 8.66
CA PRO A 109 -17.58 -5.64 9.49
C PRO A 109 -16.98 -7.01 9.82
N VAL A 110 -15.77 -7.25 9.34
CA VAL A 110 -15.07 -8.52 9.59
C VAL A 110 -14.55 -8.48 11.02
N PRO A 111 -14.85 -9.48 11.86
CA PRO A 111 -14.17 -9.58 13.15
C PRO A 111 -12.67 -9.55 12.94
N ALA A 112 -11.96 -8.84 13.81
CA ALA A 112 -10.51 -8.65 13.72
C ALA A 112 -9.79 -10.01 13.71
N ARG A 113 -9.61 -10.58 12.53
CA ARG A 113 -8.76 -11.75 12.30
C ARG A 113 -7.38 -11.26 11.90
N ALA A 114 -6.37 -11.94 12.38
CA ALA A 114 -5.00 -11.69 11.92
C ALA A 114 -4.91 -11.96 10.41
N VAL A 115 -4.62 -10.92 9.64
CA VAL A 115 -4.41 -11.00 8.20
C VAL A 115 -2.92 -10.88 7.94
N ASN A 116 -2.37 -11.77 7.13
CA ASN A 116 -0.97 -11.70 6.73
C ASN A 116 -0.77 -10.55 5.72
N ASN A 117 0.21 -9.68 5.99
CA ASN A 117 0.48 -8.49 5.19
C ASN A 117 0.86 -8.84 3.73
N ASP A 118 1.71 -9.84 3.55
CA ASP A 118 2.18 -10.23 2.21
C ASP A 118 1.04 -10.84 1.39
N THR A 119 0.23 -11.70 2.01
CA THR A 119 -0.96 -12.26 1.37
C THR A 119 -1.92 -11.17 0.92
N LEU A 120 -2.21 -10.18 1.78
CA LEU A 120 -3.07 -9.06 1.40
C LEU A 120 -2.46 -8.26 0.25
N ARG A 121 -1.16 -7.95 0.32
CA ARG A 121 -0.43 -7.23 -0.73
C ARG A 121 -0.51 -7.95 -2.08
N ASP A 122 -0.29 -9.26 -2.10
CA ASP A 122 -0.35 -10.08 -3.31
C ASP A 122 -1.77 -10.11 -3.91
N MET A 123 -2.80 -10.22 -3.06
CA MET A 123 -4.19 -10.15 -3.50
C MET A 123 -4.53 -8.78 -4.11
N LEU A 124 -4.07 -7.69 -3.50
CA LEU A 124 -4.26 -6.34 -4.03
C LEU A 124 -3.53 -6.15 -5.37
N ALA A 125 -2.33 -6.73 -5.53
CA ALA A 125 -1.60 -6.71 -6.78
C ALA A 125 -2.36 -7.47 -7.88
N ALA A 126 -2.85 -8.67 -7.59
CA ALA A 126 -3.63 -9.47 -8.53
C ALA A 126 -4.92 -8.75 -8.98
N ILE A 127 -5.62 -8.08 -8.06
CA ILE A 127 -6.79 -7.26 -8.38
C ILE A 127 -6.43 -6.12 -9.35
N ARG A 128 -5.33 -5.40 -9.07
CA ARG A 128 -4.88 -4.30 -9.95
C ARG A 128 -4.53 -4.75 -11.36
N GLU A 129 -3.94 -5.93 -11.46
CA GLU A 129 -3.42 -6.50 -12.70
C GLU A 129 -4.44 -7.41 -13.41
N ASN A 130 -5.65 -7.57 -12.83
CA ASN A 130 -6.69 -8.50 -13.30
C ASN A 130 -6.15 -9.93 -13.49
N GLN A 131 -5.31 -10.38 -12.56
CA GLN A 131 -4.72 -11.72 -12.59
C GLN A 131 -5.50 -12.69 -11.72
N ALA A 132 -5.59 -13.94 -12.17
CA ALA A 132 -6.06 -15.05 -11.34
C ALA A 132 -4.99 -15.42 -10.31
N VAL A 133 -5.43 -15.86 -9.15
CA VAL A 133 -4.54 -16.31 -8.08
C VAL A 133 -4.85 -17.74 -7.67
N GLU A 134 -3.80 -18.50 -7.39
CA GLU A 134 -3.92 -19.79 -6.75
C GLU A 134 -3.74 -19.61 -5.24
N VAL A 135 -4.73 -20.07 -4.46
CA VAL A 135 -4.70 -19.92 -3.00
C VAL A 135 -4.57 -21.28 -2.32
N ARG A 136 -3.72 -21.33 -1.30
CA ARG A 136 -3.67 -22.47 -0.39
C ARG A 136 -4.71 -22.26 0.70
N TYR A 137 -5.80 -23.00 0.61
CA TYR A 137 -6.97 -22.84 1.47
C TYR A 137 -7.19 -24.06 2.35
N GLN A 138 -7.49 -23.82 3.62
CA GLN A 138 -7.95 -24.84 4.56
C GLN A 138 -9.30 -24.42 5.12
N SER A 139 -10.32 -25.23 4.89
CA SER A 139 -11.63 -25.03 5.49
C SER A 139 -11.65 -25.58 6.93
N LEU A 140 -12.60 -25.11 7.72
CA LEU A 140 -12.82 -25.64 9.08
C LEU A 140 -13.20 -27.15 9.12
N SER A 141 -13.60 -27.70 7.97
CA SER A 141 -14.02 -29.09 7.81
C SER A 141 -12.95 -30.01 7.23
N THR A 142 -11.72 -29.49 6.98
CA THR A 142 -10.64 -30.29 6.38
C THR A 142 -9.38 -30.22 7.24
N ASP A 143 -8.73 -31.39 7.42
CA ASP A 143 -7.51 -31.49 8.24
C ASP A 143 -6.24 -30.98 7.54
N SER A 144 -6.30 -30.71 6.23
CA SER A 144 -5.16 -30.23 5.46
C SER A 144 -5.53 -29.13 4.46
N PRO A 145 -4.62 -28.14 4.23
CA PRO A 145 -4.83 -27.12 3.24
C PRO A 145 -4.74 -27.70 1.81
N ARG A 146 -5.55 -27.16 0.90
CA ARG A 146 -5.56 -27.51 -0.53
C ARG A 146 -5.37 -26.26 -1.39
N TRP A 147 -4.72 -26.41 -2.54
CA TRP A 147 -4.62 -25.35 -3.55
C TRP A 147 -5.94 -25.20 -4.30
N ARG A 148 -6.35 -23.97 -4.55
CA ARG A 148 -7.57 -23.63 -5.30
C ARG A 148 -7.32 -22.38 -6.16
N TRP A 149 -7.90 -22.41 -7.35
CA TRP A 149 -8.00 -21.24 -8.26
C TRP A 149 -9.28 -20.46 -7.98
#